data_dc3faf31cc9e82d0eb32cc2bb641a5da
#
_entry.id   dc3faf31cc9e82d0eb32cc2bb641a5da
#
_cell.length_a   1.000
_cell.length_b   1.000
_cell.length_c   1.000
_cell.angle_alpha   90.00
_cell.angle_beta   90.00
_cell.angle_gamma   90.00
#
_symmetry.space_group_name_H-M   'P 1'
#
loop_
_entity.id
_entity.type
_entity.pdbx_description
1 polymer ?
#
loop_
_entity_poly.entity_id
_entity_poly.type
_entity_poly.pdbx_seq_one_letter_code
_entity_poly.pdbx_strand_id
1 'polypeptide(L)'
;MGHAAALAFAREGAKVIATDLNPTALQSLITTTGISCKTLDVLNDEAVNHFVESAGAVDILFNCAGYVHQGTILECAVKDWDFSFNLNVRSMYILTRAMLPKMIANGGGVILNMASVLGARKAAPNRLAYAASKAAVEGFTRALAIDHVKQNIRVNCVCPGTVDTPSLGDRISAFADPVQARKDFVNRQPMGRLAAAEEIAESFVFLVSDESSFMTGQSIFVDGGMSL
;
A
#
# COMPACT_ATOMS: atom_id res chain seq x y z
N MET A 1 -1.06 -7.26 4.30
CA MET A 1 -0.88 -7.11 2.83
C MET A 1 0.60 -7.03 2.46
N GLY A 2 1.42 -6.14 3.03
CA GLY A 2 2.86 -6.06 2.71
C GLY A 2 3.62 -7.39 2.89
N HIS A 3 3.32 -8.12 3.97
CA HIS A 3 3.88 -9.45 4.21
C HIS A 3 3.52 -10.44 3.08
N ALA A 4 2.24 -10.51 2.70
CA ALA A 4 1.79 -11.38 1.60
C ALA A 4 2.41 -10.97 0.25
N ALA A 5 2.57 -9.66 0.00
CA ALA A 5 3.27 -9.16 -1.18
C ALA A 5 4.73 -9.62 -1.21
N ALA A 6 5.46 -9.51 -0.09
CA ALA A 6 6.86 -9.93 -0.01
C ALA A 6 7.02 -11.43 -0.33
N LEU A 7 6.14 -12.27 0.21
CA LEU A 7 6.13 -13.70 -0.09
C LEU A 7 5.78 -13.99 -1.55
N ALA A 8 4.78 -13.31 -2.11
CA ALA A 8 4.37 -13.48 -3.50
C ALA A 8 5.49 -13.07 -4.46
N PHE A 9 6.12 -11.92 -4.25
CA PHE A 9 7.24 -11.48 -5.08
C PHE A 9 8.45 -12.43 -5.00
N ALA A 10 8.78 -12.92 -3.79
CA ALA A 10 9.86 -13.90 -3.64
C ALA A 10 9.54 -15.24 -4.33
N ARG A 11 8.28 -15.70 -4.30
CA ARG A 11 7.79 -16.89 -5.01
C ARG A 11 8.02 -16.77 -6.52
N GLU A 12 7.83 -15.58 -7.07
CA GLU A 12 8.07 -15.28 -8.49
C GLU A 12 9.56 -14.99 -8.82
N GLY A 13 10.45 -15.21 -7.85
CA GLY A 13 11.90 -15.10 -8.07
C GLY A 13 12.51 -13.71 -7.85
N ALA A 14 11.73 -12.74 -7.36
CA ALA A 14 12.25 -11.42 -7.04
C ALA A 14 13.17 -11.47 -5.81
N LYS A 15 14.23 -10.64 -5.81
CA LYS A 15 15.02 -10.33 -4.61
C LYS A 15 14.32 -9.21 -3.85
N VAL A 16 13.69 -9.54 -2.73
CA VAL A 16 12.85 -8.62 -1.96
C VAL A 16 13.62 -7.97 -0.82
N ILE A 17 13.48 -6.66 -0.66
CA ILE A 17 13.86 -5.93 0.55
C ILE A 17 12.56 -5.54 1.26
N ALA A 18 12.19 -6.30 2.29
CA ALA A 18 11.02 -6.02 3.10
C ALA A 18 11.37 -5.03 4.22
N THR A 19 10.56 -3.99 4.39
CA THR A 19 10.78 -2.98 5.42
C THR A 19 9.55 -2.78 6.29
N ASP A 20 9.75 -2.56 7.59
CA ASP A 20 8.72 -2.16 8.54
C ASP A 20 9.35 -1.33 9.65
N LEU A 21 8.57 -0.47 10.29
CA LEU A 21 8.98 0.25 11.50
C LEU A 21 9.19 -0.72 12.67
N ASN A 22 8.35 -1.76 12.76
CA ASN A 22 8.40 -2.77 13.80
C ASN A 22 9.22 -3.99 13.33
N PRO A 23 10.42 -4.22 13.87
CA PRO A 23 11.24 -5.37 13.45
C PRO A 23 10.58 -6.73 13.75
N THR A 24 9.68 -6.81 14.73
CA THR A 24 8.94 -8.04 15.03
C THR A 24 8.01 -8.44 13.87
N ALA A 25 7.45 -7.48 13.15
CA ALA A 25 6.62 -7.75 11.97
C ALA A 25 7.39 -8.40 10.81
N LEU A 26 8.71 -8.30 10.81
CA LEU A 26 9.60 -8.87 9.79
C LEU A 26 10.11 -10.28 10.12
N GLN A 27 9.98 -10.73 11.37
CA GLN A 27 10.61 -11.99 11.85
C GLN A 27 10.23 -13.21 11.02
N SER A 28 8.97 -13.33 10.62
CA SER A 28 8.49 -14.45 9.80
C SER A 28 9.05 -14.46 8.37
N LEU A 29 9.58 -13.33 7.90
CA LEU A 29 10.18 -13.20 6.56
C LEU A 29 11.68 -13.47 6.55
N ILE A 30 12.37 -13.35 7.68
CA ILE A 30 13.85 -13.45 7.76
C ILE A 30 14.37 -14.78 7.24
N THR A 31 13.63 -15.86 7.42
CA THR A 31 14.02 -17.22 6.99
C THR A 31 13.57 -17.53 5.55
N THR A 32 12.86 -16.64 4.89
CA THR A 32 12.36 -16.87 3.54
C THR A 32 13.45 -16.55 2.51
N THR A 33 13.79 -17.55 1.71
CA THR A 33 14.77 -17.36 0.62
C THR A 33 14.33 -16.25 -0.33
N GLY A 34 15.27 -15.38 -0.71
CA GLY A 34 14.99 -14.25 -1.60
C GLY A 34 14.50 -13.00 -0.89
N ILE A 35 14.26 -13.03 0.44
CA ILE A 35 13.82 -11.87 1.21
C ILE A 35 14.93 -11.41 2.18
N SER A 36 15.26 -10.14 2.15
CA SER A 36 16.04 -9.45 3.17
C SER A 36 15.15 -8.47 3.92
N CYS A 37 15.38 -8.30 5.23
CA CYS A 37 14.55 -7.46 6.09
C CYS A 37 15.35 -6.29 6.65
N LYS A 38 14.76 -5.08 6.65
CA LYS A 38 15.37 -3.88 7.24
C LYS A 38 14.33 -3.08 8.02
N THR A 39 14.68 -2.64 9.21
CA THR A 39 13.84 -1.67 9.95
C THR A 39 13.92 -0.31 9.26
N LEU A 40 12.77 0.30 8.99
CA LEU A 40 12.68 1.60 8.35
C LEU A 40 11.47 2.38 8.86
N ASP A 41 11.74 3.58 9.40
CA ASP A 41 10.71 4.58 9.60
C ASP A 41 10.57 5.42 8.32
N VAL A 42 9.48 5.21 7.59
CA VAL A 42 9.18 5.92 6.35
C VAL A 42 8.78 7.40 6.57
N LEU A 43 8.63 7.83 7.82
CA LEU A 43 8.39 9.23 8.19
C LEU A 43 9.69 9.99 8.50
N ASN A 44 10.81 9.29 8.62
CA ASN A 44 12.11 9.87 8.85
C ASN A 44 12.89 10.02 7.54
N ASP A 45 13.02 11.26 7.06
CA ASP A 45 13.64 11.59 5.77
C ASP A 45 15.11 11.13 5.70
N GLU A 46 15.88 11.24 6.80
CA GLU A 46 17.28 10.81 6.84
C GLU A 46 17.39 9.28 6.77
N ALA A 47 16.53 8.56 7.51
CA ALA A 47 16.47 7.11 7.47
C ALA A 47 16.10 6.59 6.07
N VAL A 48 15.15 7.25 5.39
CA VAL A 48 14.77 6.92 4.01
C VAL A 48 15.94 7.15 3.05
N ASN A 49 16.65 8.28 3.14
CA ASN A 49 17.80 8.54 2.28
C ASN A 49 18.92 7.51 2.50
N HIS A 50 19.24 7.21 3.75
CA HIS A 50 20.23 6.18 4.08
C HIS A 50 19.82 4.79 3.57
N PHE A 51 18.53 4.44 3.73
CA PHE A 51 18.00 3.19 3.20
C PHE A 51 18.17 3.12 1.68
N VAL A 52 17.78 4.16 0.94
CA VAL A 52 17.86 4.21 -0.53
C VAL A 52 19.31 4.11 -1.01
N GLU A 53 20.27 4.75 -0.31
CA GLU A 53 21.69 4.59 -0.64
C GLU A 53 22.17 3.13 -0.45
N SER A 54 21.74 2.50 0.64
CA SER A 54 22.12 1.11 0.94
C SER A 54 21.42 0.07 0.07
N ALA A 55 20.20 0.36 -0.41
CA ALA A 55 19.43 -0.54 -1.28
C ALA A 55 19.93 -0.53 -2.73
N GLY A 56 20.50 0.61 -3.17
CA GLY A 56 20.85 0.81 -4.57
C GLY A 56 19.63 1.02 -5.47
N ALA A 57 19.76 0.73 -6.76
CA ALA A 57 18.66 0.73 -7.70
C ALA A 57 17.75 -0.50 -7.47
N VAL A 58 16.45 -0.30 -7.59
CA VAL A 58 15.43 -1.35 -7.57
C VAL A 58 14.61 -1.29 -8.84
N ASP A 59 14.15 -2.45 -9.32
CA ASP A 59 13.26 -2.54 -10.48
C ASP A 59 11.81 -2.27 -10.09
N ILE A 60 11.45 -2.56 -8.83
CA ILE A 60 10.10 -2.44 -8.30
C ILE A 60 10.13 -1.71 -6.96
N LEU A 61 9.33 -0.65 -6.84
CA LEU A 61 9.04 0.04 -5.58
C LEU A 61 7.59 -0.18 -5.19
N PHE A 62 7.33 -0.87 -4.08
CA PHE A 62 5.98 -1.05 -3.54
C PHE A 62 5.77 -0.21 -2.29
N ASN A 63 4.99 0.85 -2.40
CA ASN A 63 4.58 1.74 -1.31
C ASN A 63 3.35 1.16 -0.60
N CYS A 64 3.55 0.43 0.49
CA CYS A 64 2.49 -0.28 1.22
C CYS A 64 2.18 0.30 2.60
N ALA A 65 3.10 1.02 3.23
CA ALA A 65 2.89 1.59 4.56
C ALA A 65 1.63 2.46 4.61
N GLY A 66 0.87 2.36 5.71
CA GLY A 66 -0.36 3.13 5.82
C GLY A 66 -1.11 2.89 7.13
N TYR A 67 -2.01 3.81 7.43
CA TYR A 67 -2.81 3.84 8.64
C TYR A 67 -4.27 4.15 8.33
N VAL A 68 -5.18 3.54 9.08
CA VAL A 68 -6.64 3.75 8.97
C VAL A 68 -7.14 4.53 10.18
N HIS A 69 -7.30 5.83 10.03
CA HIS A 69 -7.97 6.65 11.04
C HIS A 69 -9.49 6.39 11.07
N GLN A 70 -10.08 6.40 12.26
CA GLN A 70 -11.52 6.33 12.49
C GLN A 70 -12.01 7.62 13.14
N GLY A 71 -12.98 8.27 12.52
CA GLY A 71 -13.61 9.49 13.03
C GLY A 71 -14.28 10.29 11.93
N THR A 72 -15.32 11.02 12.32
CA THR A 72 -15.95 12.09 11.53
C THR A 72 -15.05 13.32 11.49
N ILE A 73 -15.47 14.37 10.78
CA ILE A 73 -14.69 15.64 10.75
C ILE A 73 -14.61 16.31 12.13
N LEU A 74 -15.61 16.13 12.95
CA LEU A 74 -15.66 16.72 14.30
C LEU A 74 -14.84 15.94 15.33
N GLU A 75 -14.55 14.66 15.05
CA GLU A 75 -13.80 13.75 15.92
C GLU A 75 -12.33 13.60 15.48
N CYS A 76 -12.01 13.96 14.25
CA CYS A 76 -10.65 13.89 13.71
C CYS A 76 -9.86 15.13 14.15
N ALA A 77 -9.03 14.98 15.17
CA ALA A 77 -8.13 16.07 15.58
C ALA A 77 -7.13 16.38 14.46
N VAL A 78 -6.63 17.62 14.41
CA VAL A 78 -5.64 18.06 13.40
C VAL A 78 -4.42 17.14 13.37
N LYS A 79 -3.91 16.73 14.54
CA LYS A 79 -2.79 15.77 14.63
C LYS A 79 -3.07 14.41 13.96
N ASP A 80 -4.31 13.93 14.01
CA ASP A 80 -4.70 12.64 13.44
C ASP A 80 -4.88 12.75 11.92
N TRP A 81 -5.35 13.91 11.45
CA TRP A 81 -5.36 14.27 10.05
C TRP A 81 -3.93 14.33 9.49
N ASP A 82 -3.05 15.09 10.14
CA ASP A 82 -1.66 15.25 9.73
C ASP A 82 -0.92 13.91 9.72
N PHE A 83 -1.10 13.08 10.75
CA PHE A 83 -0.50 11.75 10.80
C PHE A 83 -1.00 10.85 9.65
N SER A 84 -2.31 10.90 9.35
CA SER A 84 -2.89 10.13 8.24
C SER A 84 -2.27 10.53 6.90
N PHE A 85 -2.14 11.83 6.63
CA PHE A 85 -1.51 12.31 5.40
C PHE A 85 0.00 12.07 5.39
N ASN A 86 0.68 12.26 6.50
CA ASN A 86 2.11 11.98 6.60
C ASN A 86 2.41 10.51 6.29
N LEU A 87 1.66 9.57 6.90
CA LEU A 87 1.96 8.15 6.70
C LEU A 87 1.41 7.62 5.37
N ASN A 88 0.19 8.01 4.96
CA ASN A 88 -0.43 7.44 3.75
C ASN A 88 0.02 8.10 2.44
N VAL A 89 0.54 9.34 2.48
CA VAL A 89 0.85 10.12 1.27
C VAL A 89 2.29 10.62 1.28
N ARG A 90 2.69 11.40 2.32
CA ARG A 90 4.02 11.99 2.37
C ARG A 90 5.13 10.93 2.38
N SER A 91 4.94 9.82 3.10
CA SER A 91 5.91 8.72 3.11
C SER A 91 6.16 8.16 1.71
N MET A 92 5.10 7.95 0.91
CA MET A 92 5.22 7.50 -0.48
C MET A 92 5.98 8.52 -1.34
N TYR A 93 5.67 9.81 -1.15
CA TYR A 93 6.36 10.89 -1.86
C TYR A 93 7.87 10.89 -1.56
N ILE A 94 8.26 10.82 -0.27
CA ILE A 94 9.66 10.87 0.14
C ILE A 94 10.44 9.67 -0.39
N LEU A 95 9.91 8.47 -0.18
CA LEU A 95 10.58 7.24 -0.62
C LEU A 95 10.67 7.18 -2.15
N THR A 96 9.59 7.53 -2.85
CA THR A 96 9.59 7.58 -4.32
C THR A 96 10.57 8.63 -4.84
N ARG A 97 10.56 9.85 -4.29
CA ARG A 97 11.48 10.93 -4.68
C ARG A 97 12.94 10.53 -4.53
N ALA A 98 13.27 9.82 -3.46
CA ALA A 98 14.64 9.36 -3.22
C ALA A 98 15.05 8.20 -4.14
N MET A 99 14.13 7.25 -4.44
CA MET A 99 14.42 6.05 -5.21
C MET A 99 14.38 6.29 -6.73
N LEU A 100 13.47 7.12 -7.20
CA LEU A 100 13.15 7.33 -8.61
C LEU A 100 14.39 7.69 -9.49
N PRO A 101 15.32 8.56 -9.07
CA PRO A 101 16.52 8.85 -9.87
C PRO A 101 17.37 7.60 -10.12
N LYS A 102 17.47 6.70 -9.14
CA LYS A 102 18.23 5.45 -9.27
C LYS A 102 17.51 4.46 -10.20
N MET A 103 16.16 4.38 -10.12
CA MET A 103 15.36 3.57 -11.04
C MET A 103 15.51 4.05 -12.49
N ILE A 104 15.42 5.36 -12.73
CA ILE A 104 15.61 5.95 -14.07
C ILE A 104 17.02 5.66 -14.60
N ALA A 105 18.04 5.86 -13.78
CA ALA A 105 19.44 5.59 -14.18
C ALA A 105 19.69 4.09 -14.49
N ASN A 106 18.89 3.18 -13.88
CA ASN A 106 18.93 1.75 -14.12
C ASN A 106 18.08 1.31 -15.34
N GLY A 107 17.47 2.24 -16.09
CA GLY A 107 16.70 1.95 -17.30
C GLY A 107 15.19 1.92 -17.13
N GLY A 108 14.67 2.26 -15.94
CA GLY A 108 13.23 2.32 -15.65
C GLY A 108 12.81 1.39 -14.52
N GLY A 109 11.52 1.07 -14.46
CA GLY A 109 10.96 0.18 -13.44
C GLY A 109 9.47 0.41 -13.16
N VAL A 110 8.99 -0.18 -12.08
CA VAL A 110 7.58 -0.14 -11.71
C VAL A 110 7.40 0.39 -10.29
N ILE A 111 6.47 1.32 -10.13
CA ILE A 111 6.02 1.82 -8.82
C ILE A 111 4.58 1.37 -8.60
N LEU A 112 4.34 0.67 -7.51
CA LEU A 112 3.02 0.24 -7.08
C LEU A 112 2.65 0.92 -5.77
N ASN A 113 1.50 1.59 -5.73
CA ASN A 113 1.03 2.31 -4.55
C ASN A 113 -0.19 1.62 -3.93
N MET A 114 -0.25 1.54 -2.61
CA MET A 114 -1.40 1.02 -1.88
C MET A 114 -2.44 2.14 -1.67
N ALA A 115 -3.47 2.17 -2.51
CA ALA A 115 -4.65 3.01 -2.33
C ALA A 115 -5.74 2.29 -1.49
N SER A 116 -6.99 2.49 -1.81
CA SER A 116 -8.15 1.82 -1.20
C SER A 116 -9.39 2.04 -2.07
N VAL A 117 -10.36 1.15 -1.97
CA VAL A 117 -11.72 1.39 -2.50
C VAL A 117 -12.35 2.63 -1.84
N LEU A 118 -11.99 2.91 -0.58
CA LEU A 118 -12.40 4.14 0.11
C LEU A 118 -11.46 5.28 -0.28
N GLY A 119 -12.01 6.26 -0.98
CA GLY A 119 -11.28 7.39 -1.52
C GLY A 119 -12.01 7.95 -2.74
N ALA A 120 -11.54 7.65 -3.93
CA ALA A 120 -12.11 8.22 -5.14
C ALA A 120 -13.46 7.62 -5.56
N ARG A 121 -13.77 6.36 -5.20
CA ARG A 121 -15.00 5.69 -5.66
C ARG A 121 -16.05 5.47 -4.59
N LYS A 122 -15.64 5.24 -3.34
CA LYS A 122 -16.56 4.95 -2.25
C LYS A 122 -16.18 5.71 -1.00
N ALA A 123 -17.18 6.01 -0.18
CA ALA A 123 -17.01 6.51 1.18
C ALA A 123 -17.57 5.49 2.18
N ALA A 124 -17.13 5.59 3.42
CA ALA A 124 -17.72 4.88 4.55
C ALA A 124 -17.78 5.80 5.75
N PRO A 125 -18.76 5.65 6.64
CA PRO A 125 -18.82 6.43 7.88
C PRO A 125 -17.51 6.34 8.67
N ASN A 126 -17.16 7.43 9.34
CA ASN A 126 -15.99 7.52 10.21
C ASN A 126 -14.65 7.20 9.50
N ARG A 127 -14.49 7.65 8.26
CA ARG A 127 -13.26 7.41 7.46
C ARG A 127 -12.74 8.67 6.76
N LEU A 128 -13.05 9.87 7.31
CA LEU A 128 -12.72 11.12 6.64
C LEU A 128 -11.24 11.22 6.24
N ALA A 129 -10.32 11.25 7.22
CA ALA A 129 -8.89 11.42 6.96
C ALA A 129 -8.31 10.27 6.14
N TYR A 130 -8.74 9.04 6.41
CA TYR A 130 -8.31 7.87 5.65
C TYR A 130 -8.74 7.96 4.18
N ALA A 131 -10.04 8.19 3.92
CA ALA A 131 -10.55 8.26 2.54
C ALA A 131 -9.91 9.41 1.76
N ALA A 132 -9.78 10.58 2.37
CA ALA A 132 -9.12 11.73 1.75
C ALA A 132 -7.66 11.42 1.40
N SER A 133 -6.91 10.79 2.31
CA SER A 133 -5.51 10.41 2.04
C SER A 133 -5.39 9.34 0.93
N LYS A 134 -6.32 8.39 0.86
CA LYS A 134 -6.30 7.35 -0.19
C LYS A 134 -6.74 7.88 -1.57
N ALA A 135 -7.63 8.87 -1.62
CA ALA A 135 -7.91 9.61 -2.86
C ALA A 135 -6.67 10.39 -3.36
N ALA A 136 -5.90 10.98 -2.44
CA ALA A 136 -4.64 11.64 -2.79
C ALA A 136 -3.61 10.67 -3.39
N VAL A 137 -3.54 9.41 -2.94
CA VAL A 137 -2.66 8.37 -3.52
C VAL A 137 -3.01 8.10 -4.99
N GLU A 138 -4.29 8.10 -5.36
CA GLU A 138 -4.69 7.92 -6.76
C GLU A 138 -4.27 9.11 -7.63
N GLY A 139 -4.42 10.34 -7.12
CA GLY A 139 -3.94 11.55 -7.79
C GLY A 139 -2.41 11.54 -7.96
N PHE A 140 -1.68 11.21 -6.90
CA PHE A 140 -0.23 11.04 -6.91
C PHE A 140 0.23 10.00 -7.94
N THR A 141 -0.45 8.85 -8.00
CA THR A 141 -0.17 7.78 -8.96
C THR A 141 -0.29 8.26 -10.40
N ARG A 142 -1.38 8.95 -10.75
CA ARG A 142 -1.60 9.46 -12.12
C ARG A 142 -0.59 10.53 -12.51
N ALA A 143 -0.31 11.47 -11.61
CA ALA A 143 0.66 12.53 -11.87
C ALA A 143 2.07 11.96 -12.09
N LEU A 144 2.51 11.08 -11.19
CA LEU A 144 3.83 10.44 -11.29
C LEU A 144 3.95 9.59 -12.57
N ALA A 145 2.88 8.90 -12.97
CA ALA A 145 2.85 8.10 -14.18
C ALA A 145 3.08 8.95 -15.44
N ILE A 146 2.33 10.04 -15.61
CA ILE A 146 2.44 10.87 -16.81
C ILE A 146 3.79 11.59 -16.88
N ASP A 147 4.34 11.99 -15.75
CA ASP A 147 5.62 12.69 -15.69
C ASP A 147 6.80 11.80 -16.10
N HIS A 148 6.73 10.48 -15.81
CA HIS A 148 7.87 9.57 -15.93
C HIS A 148 7.68 8.41 -16.93
N VAL A 149 6.56 8.34 -17.67
CA VAL A 149 6.32 7.27 -18.65
C VAL A 149 7.40 7.21 -19.74
N LYS A 150 7.93 8.36 -20.18
CA LYS A 150 9.00 8.41 -21.19
C LYS A 150 10.36 7.95 -20.66
N GLN A 151 10.51 7.80 -19.36
CA GLN A 151 11.69 7.28 -18.68
C GLN A 151 11.54 5.80 -18.31
N ASN A 152 10.59 5.12 -18.97
CA ASN A 152 10.28 3.71 -18.74
C ASN A 152 9.86 3.40 -17.30
N ILE A 153 9.17 4.34 -16.64
CA ILE A 153 8.59 4.13 -15.32
C ILE A 153 7.08 3.92 -15.46
N ARG A 154 6.57 2.76 -15.03
CA ARG A 154 5.15 2.52 -14.88
C ARG A 154 4.73 2.77 -13.43
N VAL A 155 3.61 3.41 -13.23
CA VAL A 155 3.09 3.69 -11.89
C VAL A 155 1.61 3.35 -11.84
N ASN A 156 1.22 2.44 -10.96
CA ASN A 156 -0.18 2.06 -10.75
C ASN A 156 -0.51 2.01 -9.27
N CYS A 157 -1.79 1.99 -8.92
CA CYS A 157 -2.20 1.71 -7.54
C CYS A 157 -3.26 0.62 -7.47
N VAL A 158 -3.26 -0.11 -6.37
CA VAL A 158 -4.31 -1.08 -6.04
C VAL A 158 -5.25 -0.47 -5.01
N CYS A 159 -6.55 -0.69 -5.23
CA CYS A 159 -7.65 -0.22 -4.40
C CYS A 159 -8.39 -1.44 -3.80
N PRO A 160 -7.88 -2.04 -2.71
CA PRO A 160 -8.52 -3.19 -2.10
C PRO A 160 -9.85 -2.83 -1.44
N GLY A 161 -10.77 -3.79 -1.40
CA GLY A 161 -11.90 -3.81 -0.48
C GLY A 161 -11.47 -4.11 0.95
N THR A 162 -12.34 -4.79 1.71
CA THR A 162 -11.97 -5.19 3.07
C THR A 162 -11.20 -6.51 3.04
N VAL A 163 -9.97 -6.47 3.55
CA VAL A 163 -9.03 -7.60 3.59
C VAL A 163 -8.88 -8.10 5.01
N ASP A 164 -8.97 -9.41 5.22
CA ASP A 164 -8.77 -10.04 6.53
C ASP A 164 -7.28 -10.01 6.90
N THR A 165 -6.94 -9.10 7.78
CA THR A 165 -5.57 -8.83 8.21
C THR A 165 -5.51 -8.66 9.72
N PRO A 166 -4.36 -8.86 10.38
CA PRO A 166 -4.22 -8.58 11.81
C PRO A 166 -4.73 -7.18 12.20
N SER A 167 -4.37 -6.16 11.45
CA SER A 167 -4.85 -4.77 11.67
C SER A 167 -6.38 -4.63 11.56
N LEU A 168 -7.07 -5.43 10.74
CA LEU A 168 -8.53 -5.47 10.73
C LEU A 168 -9.04 -6.17 11.99
N GLY A 169 -8.42 -7.27 12.38
CA GLY A 169 -8.75 -7.99 13.61
C GLY A 169 -8.68 -7.08 14.84
N ASP A 170 -7.60 -6.32 15.00
CA ASP A 170 -7.44 -5.35 16.10
C ASP A 170 -8.56 -4.29 16.10
N ARG A 171 -8.91 -3.77 14.91
CA ARG A 171 -10.00 -2.80 14.77
C ARG A 171 -11.38 -3.40 15.08
N ILE A 172 -11.63 -4.64 14.67
CA ILE A 172 -12.88 -5.35 15.00
C ILE A 172 -12.98 -5.59 16.50
N SER A 173 -11.90 -6.01 17.15
CA SER A 173 -11.85 -6.27 18.58
C SER A 173 -12.08 -5.01 19.44
N ALA A 174 -11.87 -3.82 18.87
CA ALA A 174 -12.11 -2.55 19.55
C ALA A 174 -13.60 -2.11 19.55
N PHE A 175 -14.49 -2.80 18.83
CA PHE A 175 -15.92 -2.52 18.87
C PHE A 175 -16.59 -3.14 20.10
N ALA A 176 -17.68 -2.56 20.56
CA ALA A 176 -18.47 -3.09 21.67
C ALA A 176 -19.03 -4.49 21.38
N ASP A 177 -19.37 -4.79 20.13
CA ASP A 177 -19.76 -6.11 19.63
C ASP A 177 -18.86 -6.49 18.44
N PRO A 178 -17.74 -7.20 18.68
CA PRO A 178 -16.83 -7.64 17.63
C PRO A 178 -17.46 -8.63 16.63
N VAL A 179 -18.45 -9.42 17.07
CA VAL A 179 -19.12 -10.40 16.21
C VAL A 179 -19.98 -9.69 15.18
N GLN A 180 -20.79 -8.72 15.63
CA GLN A 180 -21.60 -7.90 14.72
C GLN A 180 -20.71 -7.04 13.83
N ALA A 181 -19.66 -6.43 14.38
CA ALA A 181 -18.70 -5.65 13.60
C ALA A 181 -18.07 -6.46 12.46
N ARG A 182 -17.67 -7.73 12.72
CA ARG A 182 -17.15 -8.61 11.67
C ARG A 182 -18.18 -8.88 10.56
N LYS A 183 -19.44 -9.13 10.93
CA LYS A 183 -20.52 -9.30 9.94
C LYS A 183 -20.72 -8.03 9.11
N ASP A 184 -20.69 -6.85 9.73
CA ASP A 184 -20.82 -5.58 9.03
C ASP A 184 -19.67 -5.34 8.05
N PHE A 185 -18.42 -5.74 8.41
CA PHE A 185 -17.29 -5.67 7.50
C PHE A 185 -17.44 -6.65 6.31
N VAL A 186 -17.94 -7.85 6.52
CA VAL A 186 -18.23 -8.84 5.48
C VAL A 186 -19.31 -8.33 4.53
N ASN A 187 -20.41 -7.79 5.08
CA ASN A 187 -21.55 -7.31 4.30
C ASN A 187 -21.25 -6.11 3.40
N ARG A 188 -20.08 -5.48 3.55
CA ARG A 188 -19.64 -4.39 2.65
C ARG A 188 -19.27 -4.90 1.26
N GLN A 189 -18.90 -6.17 1.13
CA GLN A 189 -18.53 -6.80 -0.12
C GLN A 189 -19.69 -7.65 -0.65
N PRO A 190 -20.22 -7.39 -1.87
CA PRO A 190 -21.25 -8.22 -2.51
C PRO A 190 -20.85 -9.69 -2.64
N MET A 191 -19.56 -10.02 -2.71
CA MET A 191 -19.08 -11.40 -2.69
C MET A 191 -19.31 -12.14 -1.35
N GLY A 192 -19.80 -11.46 -0.29
CA GLY A 192 -20.21 -12.07 0.97
C GLY A 192 -19.06 -12.57 1.85
N ARG A 193 -17.83 -12.13 1.61
CA ARG A 193 -16.65 -12.48 2.42
C ARG A 193 -15.59 -11.38 2.40
N LEU A 194 -14.68 -11.47 3.36
CA LEU A 194 -13.44 -10.70 3.30
C LEU A 194 -12.47 -11.34 2.30
N ALA A 195 -11.61 -10.53 1.69
CA ALA A 195 -10.51 -11.04 0.90
C ALA A 195 -9.38 -11.56 1.82
N ALA A 196 -8.68 -12.61 1.42
CA ALA A 196 -7.40 -12.95 2.00
C ALA A 196 -6.30 -11.97 1.51
N ALA A 197 -5.26 -11.76 2.31
CA ALA A 197 -4.16 -10.88 1.90
C ALA A 197 -3.42 -11.42 0.66
N GLU A 198 -3.37 -12.73 0.51
CA GLU A 198 -2.78 -13.47 -0.60
C GLU A 198 -3.53 -13.21 -1.91
N GLU A 199 -4.88 -13.15 -1.88
CA GLU A 199 -5.69 -12.84 -3.06
C GLU A 199 -5.39 -11.44 -3.61
N ILE A 200 -5.13 -10.49 -2.72
CA ILE A 200 -4.72 -9.14 -3.14
C ILE A 200 -3.27 -9.15 -3.67
N ALA A 201 -2.40 -9.96 -3.07
CA ALA A 201 -1.00 -10.05 -3.47
C ALA A 201 -0.82 -10.55 -4.92
N GLU A 202 -1.70 -11.41 -5.43
CA GLU A 202 -1.67 -11.84 -6.83
C GLU A 202 -1.86 -10.65 -7.80
N SER A 203 -2.72 -9.68 -7.43
CA SER A 203 -2.86 -8.45 -8.22
C SER A 203 -1.60 -7.58 -8.20
N PHE A 204 -0.83 -7.61 -7.12
CA PHE A 204 0.43 -6.90 -7.04
C PHE A 204 1.47 -7.53 -7.99
N VAL A 205 1.59 -8.87 -7.99
CA VAL A 205 2.47 -9.60 -8.91
C VAL A 205 2.17 -9.24 -10.35
N PHE A 206 0.89 -9.31 -10.76
CA PHE A 206 0.47 -8.93 -12.11
C PHE A 206 0.88 -7.50 -12.45
N LEU A 207 0.62 -6.52 -11.56
CA LEU A 207 0.86 -5.10 -11.84
C LEU A 207 2.34 -4.73 -11.90
N VAL A 208 3.21 -5.49 -11.25
CA VAL A 208 4.66 -5.23 -11.30
C VAL A 208 5.38 -6.05 -12.36
N SER A 209 4.74 -7.06 -12.94
CA SER A 209 5.29 -7.92 -14.00
C SER A 209 5.16 -7.30 -15.40
N ASP A 210 5.80 -7.93 -16.38
CA ASP A 210 5.72 -7.56 -17.79
C ASP A 210 4.35 -7.86 -18.41
N GLU A 211 3.52 -8.70 -17.78
CA GLU A 211 2.13 -8.97 -18.20
C GLU A 211 1.26 -7.71 -18.18
N SER A 212 1.61 -6.72 -17.35
CA SER A 212 0.96 -5.42 -17.28
C SER A 212 1.76 -4.29 -17.96
N SER A 213 2.63 -4.62 -18.92
CA SER A 213 3.56 -3.68 -19.57
C SER A 213 2.89 -2.47 -20.23
N PHE A 214 1.63 -2.57 -20.63
CA PHE A 214 0.85 -1.47 -21.22
C PHE A 214 -0.05 -0.74 -20.22
N MET A 215 0.16 -0.97 -18.89
CA MET A 215 -0.64 -0.36 -17.83
C MET A 215 0.18 0.64 -17.02
N THR A 216 -0.22 1.91 -17.05
CA THR A 216 0.34 2.97 -16.19
C THR A 216 -0.75 4.00 -15.84
N GLY A 217 -0.63 4.65 -14.69
CA GLY A 217 -1.59 5.64 -14.18
C GLY A 217 -2.94 5.06 -13.74
N GLN A 218 -3.05 3.74 -13.57
CA GLN A 218 -4.33 3.06 -13.31
C GLN A 218 -4.56 2.83 -11.82
N SER A 219 -5.84 2.92 -11.43
CA SER A 219 -6.37 2.47 -10.14
C SER A 219 -7.10 1.14 -10.32
N ILE A 220 -6.54 0.06 -9.78
CA ILE A 220 -7.07 -1.29 -9.95
C ILE A 220 -7.85 -1.69 -8.70
N PHE A 221 -9.16 -1.93 -8.87
CA PHE A 221 -10.06 -2.30 -7.78
C PHE A 221 -10.09 -3.82 -7.62
N VAL A 222 -9.71 -4.28 -6.41
CA VAL A 222 -9.75 -5.69 -6.01
C VAL A 222 -10.55 -5.73 -4.69
N ASP A 223 -11.88 -5.62 -4.81
CA ASP A 223 -12.74 -5.20 -3.71
C ASP A 223 -13.98 -6.06 -3.47
N GLY A 224 -14.09 -7.20 -4.15
CA GLY A 224 -15.23 -8.10 -4.00
C GLY A 224 -16.57 -7.46 -4.37
N GLY A 225 -16.55 -6.47 -5.28
CA GLY A 225 -17.72 -5.72 -5.72
C GLY A 225 -18.10 -4.55 -4.80
N MET A 226 -17.28 -4.22 -3.81
CA MET A 226 -17.59 -3.17 -2.84
C MET A 226 -17.80 -1.79 -3.48
N SER A 227 -17.22 -1.52 -4.64
CA SER A 227 -17.34 -0.24 -5.36
C SER A 227 -18.52 -0.16 -6.35
N LEU A 228 -19.28 -1.24 -6.51
CA LEU A 228 -20.46 -1.32 -7.37
C LEU A 228 -21.68 -0.61 -6.76
#